data_5900c906a5bfa2281e147ceacd735f7e
#
_entry.id   5900c906a5bfa2281e147ceacd735f7e
#
_cell.length_a   1.000
_cell.length_b   1.000
_cell.length_c   1.000
_cell.angle_alpha   90.00
_cell.angle_beta   90.00
_cell.angle_gamma   90.00
#
_symmetry.space_group_name_H-M   'P 1'
#
loop_
_entity.id
_entity.type
_entity.pdbx_description
1 polymer ?
#
loop_
_entity_poly.entity_id
_entity_poly.type
_entity_poly.pdbx_seq_one_letter_code
_entity_poly.pdbx_strand_id
1 'polypeptide(L)'
;MQDMLVLSEKRSKMKIMWLGQAGYRLRSENGLTILIDPYLSDSLRKEKGESFKRQIPINGEVLNHVDVLILTHLHGDHTDMETINQIIEKNGKIAILAPLNVLDVLHRQYEKNPQAYMLFDRDIEITLKGVRFISTYAAHSDERPIGVTIEGDGKVICHTGDTMYHKKLLMDLPHGADALLLPINGQGYNMNAIDAARLTRMLEPKNVYPMHWDMFKEYGCDVSEFIAAFDEKERGIIRIPDHYREYML
;
A
#
# COMPACT_ATOMS: atom_id res chain seq x y z
N MET A 1 -32.38 -36.12 -14.20
CA MET A 1 -32.45 -34.76 -13.64
C MET A 1 -31.10 -34.51 -12.94
N GLN A 2 -30.20 -33.84 -13.62
CA GLN A 2 -28.92 -33.44 -13.06
C GLN A 2 -29.10 -32.06 -12.42
N ASP A 3 -29.02 -32.01 -11.09
CA ASP A 3 -28.98 -30.76 -10.35
C ASP A 3 -27.65 -30.05 -10.69
N MET A 4 -27.75 -29.08 -11.56
CA MET A 4 -26.69 -28.13 -11.80
C MET A 4 -26.56 -27.25 -10.54
N LEU A 5 -25.57 -27.55 -9.69
CA LEU A 5 -25.13 -26.68 -8.63
C LEU A 5 -24.63 -25.36 -9.28
N VAL A 6 -25.51 -24.37 -9.27
CA VAL A 6 -25.10 -22.97 -9.55
C VAL A 6 -24.29 -22.54 -8.34
N LEU A 7 -22.97 -22.64 -8.45
CA LEU A 7 -22.06 -21.95 -7.55
C LEU A 7 -22.32 -20.45 -7.74
N SER A 8 -23.08 -19.84 -6.82
CA SER A 8 -23.18 -18.40 -6.75
C SER A 8 -21.75 -17.90 -6.48
N GLU A 9 -21.14 -17.23 -7.47
CA GLU A 9 -19.92 -16.49 -7.24
C GLU A 9 -20.21 -15.54 -6.07
N LYS A 10 -19.65 -15.84 -4.89
CA LYS A 10 -19.65 -14.91 -3.77
C LYS A 10 -18.94 -13.66 -4.26
N ARG A 11 -19.69 -12.60 -4.54
CA ARG A 11 -19.09 -11.30 -4.85
C ARG A 11 -18.20 -10.94 -3.69
N SER A 12 -16.91 -10.77 -3.98
CA SER A 12 -15.93 -10.28 -3.01
C SER A 12 -16.42 -8.99 -2.38
N LYS A 13 -16.23 -8.86 -1.07
CA LYS A 13 -16.58 -7.65 -0.31
C LYS A 13 -15.32 -6.91 0.18
N MET A 14 -14.14 -7.29 -0.31
CA MET A 14 -12.92 -6.54 -0.05
C MET A 14 -13.05 -5.13 -0.62
N LYS A 15 -12.79 -4.14 0.24
CA LYS A 15 -12.85 -2.73 -0.13
C LYS A 15 -11.47 -2.12 -0.10
N ILE A 16 -11.23 -1.15 -0.99
CA ILE A 16 -9.99 -0.38 -1.10
C ILE A 16 -10.30 1.11 -1.06
N MET A 17 -9.46 1.87 -0.37
CA MET A 17 -9.49 3.32 -0.29
C MET A 17 -8.08 3.86 -0.38
N TRP A 18 -7.85 4.84 -1.27
CA TRP A 18 -6.58 5.53 -1.37
C TRP A 18 -6.52 6.72 -0.40
N LEU A 19 -5.40 6.84 0.32
CA LEU A 19 -5.17 7.88 1.32
C LEU A 19 -4.23 8.99 0.82
N GLY A 20 -3.76 8.86 -0.43
CA GLY A 20 -2.69 9.67 -1.01
C GLY A 20 -1.31 9.04 -0.80
N GLN A 21 -0.31 9.48 -1.56
CA GLN A 21 1.05 8.95 -1.60
C GLN A 21 1.04 7.43 -1.83
N ALA A 22 1.66 6.64 -0.96
CA ALA A 22 1.59 5.18 -0.95
C ALA A 22 0.50 4.64 0.00
N GLY A 23 -0.27 5.51 0.65
CA GLY A 23 -1.22 5.16 1.70
C GLY A 23 -2.49 4.47 1.19
N TYR A 24 -2.81 3.30 1.70
CA TYR A 24 -4.07 2.60 1.40
C TYR A 24 -4.76 2.08 2.67
N ARG A 25 -6.09 2.08 2.63
CA ARG A 25 -6.94 1.40 3.61
C ARG A 25 -7.70 0.29 2.92
N LEU A 26 -7.57 -0.93 3.44
CA LEU A 26 -8.33 -2.09 2.99
C LEU A 26 -9.30 -2.51 4.09
N ARG A 27 -10.45 -3.02 3.70
CA ARG A 27 -11.42 -3.61 4.64
C ARG A 27 -11.97 -4.91 4.07
N SER A 28 -11.78 -6.00 4.81
CA SER A 28 -12.27 -7.33 4.46
C SER A 28 -13.76 -7.50 4.81
N GLU A 29 -14.39 -8.51 4.25
CA GLU A 29 -15.80 -8.88 4.53
C GLU A 29 -16.06 -9.13 6.03
N ASN A 30 -15.09 -9.74 6.72
CA ASN A 30 -15.18 -10.03 8.15
C ASN A 30 -14.84 -8.82 9.06
N GLY A 31 -14.64 -7.64 8.46
CA GLY A 31 -14.43 -6.39 9.17
C GLY A 31 -12.98 -6.08 9.55
N LEU A 32 -11.99 -6.90 9.13
CA LEU A 32 -10.58 -6.57 9.36
C LEU A 32 -10.21 -5.31 8.58
N THR A 33 -9.75 -4.29 9.28
CA THR A 33 -9.29 -3.03 8.69
C THR A 33 -7.77 -2.95 8.71
N ILE A 34 -7.19 -2.76 7.55
CA ILE A 34 -5.75 -2.75 7.31
C ILE A 34 -5.36 -1.37 6.76
N LEU A 35 -4.35 -0.75 7.34
CA LEU A 35 -3.66 0.42 6.77
C LEU A 35 -2.29 -0.01 6.26
N ILE A 36 -1.92 0.52 5.10
CA ILE A 36 -0.58 0.37 4.51
C ILE A 36 -0.02 1.76 4.33
N ASP A 37 1.17 2.03 4.86
CA ASP A 37 1.94 3.28 4.71
C ASP A 37 1.11 4.58 4.80
N PRO A 38 0.27 4.78 5.83
CA PRO A 38 -0.55 5.97 5.92
C PRO A 38 0.30 7.20 6.25
N TYR A 39 0.27 8.21 5.38
CA TYR A 39 0.87 9.52 5.61
C TYR A 39 -0.25 10.58 5.74
N LEU A 40 -0.70 10.84 6.96
CA LEU A 40 -1.83 11.74 7.28
C LEU A 40 -1.43 12.84 8.27
N SER A 41 -0.23 13.39 8.06
CA SER A 41 0.31 14.54 8.75
C SER A 41 0.94 15.52 7.76
N ASP A 42 1.60 16.55 8.26
CA ASP A 42 2.46 17.45 7.48
C ASP A 42 3.90 17.43 8.07
N SER A 43 4.31 16.27 8.61
CA SER A 43 5.60 16.08 9.33
C SER A 43 6.78 16.36 8.44
N LEU A 44 6.80 15.87 7.20
CA LEU A 44 7.89 16.09 6.27
C LEU A 44 8.08 17.55 5.88
N ARG A 45 7.00 18.32 5.78
CA ARG A 45 7.13 19.77 5.59
C ARG A 45 7.83 20.44 6.77
N LYS A 46 7.50 20.03 8.00
CA LYS A 46 8.13 20.56 9.22
C LYS A 46 9.61 20.20 9.28
N GLU A 47 9.97 18.99 8.82
CA GLU A 47 11.33 18.46 8.86
C GLU A 47 12.18 18.93 7.67
N LYS A 48 11.65 18.88 6.44
CA LYS A 48 12.40 19.03 5.18
C LYS A 48 12.04 20.30 4.39
N GLY A 49 11.03 21.06 4.81
CA GLY A 49 10.63 22.32 4.20
C GLY A 49 9.49 22.25 3.20
N GLU A 50 9.21 23.39 2.54
CA GLU A 50 8.01 23.62 1.71
C GLU A 50 7.87 22.69 0.49
N SER A 51 8.97 22.13 -0.04
CA SER A 51 8.94 21.16 -1.15
C SER A 51 8.17 19.88 -0.77
N PHE A 52 8.12 19.55 0.53
CA PHE A 52 7.38 18.44 1.08
C PHE A 52 6.01 18.84 1.65
N LYS A 53 5.51 20.01 1.28
CA LYS A 53 4.16 20.42 1.67
C LYS A 53 3.12 19.50 1.03
N ARG A 54 2.31 18.92 1.89
CA ARG A 54 1.19 18.07 1.49
C ARG A 54 0.19 18.84 0.62
N GLN A 55 -0.20 18.28 -0.53
CA GLN A 55 -1.21 18.84 -1.44
C GLN A 55 -2.63 18.34 -1.13
N ILE A 56 -2.73 17.14 -0.55
CA ILE A 56 -4.00 16.48 -0.29
C ILE A 56 -4.46 16.80 1.14
N PRO A 57 -5.70 17.26 1.36
CA PRO A 57 -6.24 17.53 2.70
C PRO A 57 -6.17 16.29 3.60
N ILE A 58 -5.93 16.48 4.91
CA ILE A 58 -5.90 15.40 5.88
C ILE A 58 -7.32 15.01 6.25
N ASN A 59 -7.63 13.71 6.21
CA ASN A 59 -8.85 13.14 6.75
C ASN A 59 -8.52 12.13 7.86
N GLY A 60 -8.49 12.58 9.11
CA GLY A 60 -8.17 11.76 10.28
C GLY A 60 -9.22 10.69 10.63
N GLU A 61 -10.43 10.75 10.05
CA GLU A 61 -11.47 9.74 10.31
C GLU A 61 -11.13 8.36 9.74
N VAL A 62 -10.31 8.30 8.69
CA VAL A 62 -9.86 7.04 8.10
C VAL A 62 -8.93 6.25 9.01
N LEU A 63 -8.42 6.87 10.09
CA LEU A 63 -7.56 6.23 11.10
C LEU A 63 -8.35 5.52 12.21
N ASN A 64 -9.69 5.55 12.17
CA ASN A 64 -10.54 4.85 13.14
C ASN A 64 -10.73 3.38 12.76
N HIS A 65 -10.91 2.52 13.77
CA HIS A 65 -11.19 1.09 13.63
C HIS A 65 -10.11 0.33 12.84
N VAL A 66 -8.84 0.62 13.13
CA VAL A 66 -7.69 -0.05 12.53
C VAL A 66 -7.33 -1.29 13.35
N ASP A 67 -7.22 -2.45 12.71
CA ASP A 67 -6.76 -3.71 13.30
C ASP A 67 -5.27 -3.96 13.00
N VAL A 68 -4.86 -3.64 11.77
CA VAL A 68 -3.50 -3.94 11.25
C VAL A 68 -2.92 -2.70 10.60
N LEU A 69 -1.70 -2.37 10.96
CA LEU A 69 -0.85 -1.37 10.29
C LEU A 69 0.33 -2.08 9.64
N ILE A 70 0.52 -1.88 8.35
CA ILE A 70 1.67 -2.36 7.59
C ILE A 70 2.53 -1.17 7.23
N LEU A 71 3.83 -1.25 7.53
CA LEU A 71 4.83 -0.24 7.17
C LEU A 71 5.88 -0.92 6.31
N THR A 72 6.07 -0.41 5.09
CA THR A 72 6.94 -1.07 4.09
C THR A 72 8.41 -0.75 4.29
N HIS A 73 8.73 0.43 4.81
CA HIS A 73 10.10 0.88 5.06
C HIS A 73 10.14 2.15 5.93
N LEU A 74 11.34 2.65 6.26
CA LEU A 74 11.54 3.68 7.30
C LEU A 74 11.41 5.14 6.81
N HIS A 75 11.20 5.41 5.52
CA HIS A 75 11.05 6.80 5.07
C HIS A 75 9.82 7.48 5.69
N GLY A 76 9.92 8.79 5.93
CA GLY A 76 8.95 9.55 6.72
C GLY A 76 7.55 9.68 6.11
N ASP A 77 7.39 9.45 4.80
CA ASP A 77 6.08 9.39 4.12
C ASP A 77 5.45 8.00 4.12
N HIS A 78 6.11 7.01 4.75
CA HIS A 78 5.62 5.64 4.98
C HIS A 78 5.56 5.34 6.48
N THR A 79 6.64 5.60 7.22
CA THR A 79 6.71 5.46 8.69
C THR A 79 6.55 6.84 9.35
N ASP A 80 5.38 7.45 9.18
CA ASP A 80 5.07 8.77 9.74
C ASP A 80 4.64 8.68 11.21
N MET A 81 5.52 9.08 12.11
CA MET A 81 5.29 9.00 13.55
C MET A 81 4.08 9.84 14.02
N GLU A 82 3.78 10.97 13.38
CA GLU A 82 2.61 11.78 13.74
C GLU A 82 1.29 11.03 13.39
N THR A 83 1.25 10.36 12.25
CA THR A 83 0.10 9.51 11.85
C THR A 83 0.01 8.26 12.72
N ILE A 84 1.13 7.58 12.99
CA ILE A 84 1.16 6.37 13.83
C ILE A 84 0.69 6.68 15.26
N ASN A 85 1.09 7.82 15.84
CA ASN A 85 0.58 8.29 17.14
C ASN A 85 -0.96 8.39 17.13
N GLN A 86 -1.53 9.04 16.13
CA GLN A 86 -2.98 9.18 16.01
C GLN A 86 -3.70 7.83 15.86
N ILE A 87 -3.10 6.87 15.10
CA ILE A 87 -3.66 5.53 14.96
C ILE A 87 -3.70 4.83 16.32
N ILE A 88 -2.60 4.85 17.08
CA ILE A 88 -2.51 4.21 18.39
C ILE A 88 -3.45 4.87 19.40
N GLU A 89 -3.53 6.19 19.44
CA GLU A 89 -4.45 6.95 20.31
C GLU A 89 -5.92 6.60 20.04
N LYS A 90 -6.31 6.47 18.76
CA LYS A 90 -7.69 6.19 18.36
C LYS A 90 -8.11 4.73 18.55
N ASN A 91 -7.19 3.78 18.41
CA ASN A 91 -7.52 2.35 18.32
C ASN A 91 -6.99 1.52 19.50
N GLY A 92 -6.10 2.07 20.32
CA GLY A 92 -5.43 1.33 21.38
C GLY A 92 -4.42 0.33 20.80
N LYS A 93 -4.51 -0.95 21.18
CA LYS A 93 -3.56 -1.98 20.74
C LYS A 93 -3.93 -2.53 19.37
N ILE A 94 -3.03 -2.38 18.41
CA ILE A 94 -3.15 -2.89 17.03
C ILE A 94 -2.00 -3.85 16.70
N ALA A 95 -2.15 -4.65 15.63
CA ALA A 95 -1.05 -5.41 15.04
C ALA A 95 -0.24 -4.50 14.11
N ILE A 96 1.09 -4.49 14.25
CA ILE A 96 1.99 -3.75 13.36
C ILE A 96 2.93 -4.73 12.68
N LEU A 97 2.83 -4.82 11.35
CA LEU A 97 3.68 -5.63 10.49
C LEU A 97 4.70 -4.71 9.83
N ALA A 98 5.96 -4.90 10.09
CA ALA A 98 7.02 -4.06 9.53
C ALA A 98 8.38 -4.76 9.51
N PRO A 99 9.34 -4.30 8.66
CA PRO A 99 10.73 -4.74 8.71
C PRO A 99 11.39 -4.43 10.05
N LEU A 100 12.47 -5.16 10.35
CA LEU A 100 13.17 -5.05 11.63
C LEU A 100 13.61 -3.63 11.98
N ASN A 101 14.19 -2.90 11.02
CA ASN A 101 14.66 -1.52 11.24
C ASN A 101 13.51 -0.57 11.60
N VAL A 102 12.33 -0.75 11.03
CA VAL A 102 11.11 0.00 11.40
C VAL A 102 10.65 -0.40 12.81
N LEU A 103 10.57 -1.70 13.10
CA LEU A 103 10.17 -2.19 14.44
C LEU A 103 11.10 -1.70 15.53
N ASP A 104 12.42 -1.63 15.29
CA ASP A 104 13.39 -1.11 16.25
C ASP A 104 13.14 0.36 16.61
N VAL A 105 12.70 1.17 15.65
CA VAL A 105 12.31 2.56 15.91
C VAL A 105 11.02 2.61 16.73
N LEU A 106 10.00 1.83 16.34
CA LEU A 106 8.71 1.80 17.03
C LEU A 106 8.81 1.26 18.45
N HIS A 107 9.63 0.22 18.70
CA HIS A 107 9.86 -0.31 20.03
C HIS A 107 10.43 0.76 20.97
N ARG A 108 11.41 1.54 20.52
CA ARG A 108 11.98 2.64 21.31
C ARG A 108 10.96 3.74 21.56
N GLN A 109 10.16 4.10 20.53
CA GLN A 109 9.18 5.17 20.64
C GLN A 109 8.01 4.81 21.55
N TYR A 110 7.55 3.56 21.51
CA TYR A 110 6.36 3.10 22.24
C TYR A 110 6.68 2.10 23.36
N GLU A 111 7.85 2.20 23.99
CA GLU A 111 8.27 1.31 25.08
C GLU A 111 7.22 1.19 26.19
N LYS A 112 6.56 2.31 26.54
CA LYS A 112 5.52 2.37 27.58
C LYS A 112 4.11 1.99 27.11
N ASN A 113 3.91 1.85 25.80
CA ASN A 113 2.63 1.48 25.18
C ASN A 113 2.87 0.48 24.04
N PRO A 114 3.36 -0.74 24.35
CA PRO A 114 3.77 -1.69 23.32
C PRO A 114 2.59 -2.21 22.50
N GLN A 115 2.76 -2.19 21.20
CA GLN A 115 1.82 -2.74 20.24
C GLN A 115 2.04 -4.25 20.01
N ALA A 116 1.21 -4.90 19.21
CA ALA A 116 1.45 -6.27 18.76
C ALA A 116 2.38 -6.25 17.54
N TYR A 117 3.68 -6.10 17.79
CA TYR A 117 4.70 -6.05 16.73
C TYR A 117 4.93 -7.43 16.12
N MET A 118 4.96 -7.49 14.81
CA MET A 118 5.20 -8.69 14.02
C MET A 118 6.31 -8.40 13.01
N LEU A 119 7.44 -9.10 13.12
CA LEU A 119 8.50 -9.01 12.13
C LEU A 119 7.95 -9.40 10.77
N PHE A 120 8.14 -8.52 9.80
CA PHE A 120 7.62 -8.70 8.45
C PHE A 120 8.69 -8.30 7.42
N ASP A 121 9.89 -8.87 7.59
CA ASP A 121 10.97 -8.80 6.61
C ASP A 121 10.59 -9.64 5.38
N ARG A 122 11.34 -9.50 4.30
CA ARG A 122 11.14 -10.25 3.07
C ARG A 122 10.98 -11.76 3.30
N ASP A 123 10.14 -12.40 2.49
CA ASP A 123 9.83 -13.83 2.51
C ASP A 123 9.12 -14.32 3.80
N ILE A 124 8.47 -13.40 4.54
CA ILE A 124 7.65 -13.75 5.71
C ILE A 124 6.18 -13.74 5.33
N GLU A 125 5.46 -14.72 5.87
CA GLU A 125 4.03 -14.88 5.72
C GLU A 125 3.34 -14.84 7.10
N ILE A 126 2.26 -14.04 7.20
CA ILE A 126 1.45 -13.91 8.41
C ILE A 126 -0.04 -14.03 8.01
N THR A 127 -0.83 -14.73 8.81
CA THR A 127 -2.29 -14.79 8.62
C THR A 127 -3.00 -14.23 9.85
N LEU A 128 -3.86 -13.22 9.65
CA LEU A 128 -4.68 -12.62 10.70
C LEU A 128 -6.14 -12.60 10.25
N LYS A 129 -7.03 -13.15 11.09
CA LYS A 129 -8.49 -13.20 10.84
C LYS A 129 -8.85 -13.66 9.41
N GLY A 130 -8.13 -14.65 8.87
CA GLY A 130 -8.40 -15.22 7.54
C GLY A 130 -7.87 -14.39 6.35
N VAL A 131 -7.15 -13.31 6.60
CA VAL A 131 -6.40 -12.55 5.59
C VAL A 131 -4.92 -12.91 5.71
N ARG A 132 -4.31 -13.28 4.58
CA ARG A 132 -2.90 -13.66 4.46
C ARG A 132 -2.09 -12.49 3.94
N PHE A 133 -0.97 -12.21 4.58
CA PHE A 133 0.00 -11.18 4.24
C PHE A 133 1.32 -11.84 3.89
N ILE A 134 1.89 -11.52 2.74
CA ILE A 134 3.16 -12.06 2.26
C ILE A 134 4.05 -10.88 1.94
N SER A 135 5.18 -10.76 2.63
CA SER A 135 6.16 -9.72 2.32
C SER A 135 6.94 -10.08 1.06
N THR A 136 7.13 -9.10 0.19
CA THR A 136 7.76 -9.26 -1.12
C THR A 136 8.99 -8.38 -1.26
N TYR A 137 9.79 -8.63 -2.29
CA TYR A 137 10.98 -7.84 -2.60
C TYR A 137 10.60 -6.40 -3.02
N ALA A 138 11.39 -5.44 -2.58
CA ALA A 138 11.43 -4.08 -3.09
C ALA A 138 12.89 -3.65 -3.34
N ALA A 139 13.12 -2.88 -4.42
CA ALA A 139 14.44 -2.33 -4.78
C ALA A 139 14.46 -0.84 -4.47
N HIS A 140 14.77 -0.49 -3.24
CA HIS A 140 14.69 0.88 -2.74
C HIS A 140 15.91 1.27 -1.91
N SER A 141 16.02 2.55 -1.50
CA SER A 141 17.18 3.09 -0.78
C SER A 141 17.19 2.81 0.72
N ASP A 142 16.12 2.23 1.26
CA ASP A 142 16.07 1.78 2.67
C ASP A 142 16.92 0.51 2.87
N GLU A 143 17.27 0.23 4.12
CA GLU A 143 18.05 -0.97 4.48
C GLU A 143 17.25 -2.27 4.25
N ARG A 144 15.95 -2.26 4.58
CA ARG A 144 15.04 -3.43 4.54
C ARG A 144 13.68 -3.11 3.91
N PRO A 145 13.64 -2.60 2.68
CA PRO A 145 12.39 -2.24 2.04
C PRO A 145 11.64 -3.51 1.62
N ILE A 146 10.33 -3.50 1.77
CA ILE A 146 9.44 -4.57 1.34
C ILE A 146 8.24 -4.04 0.55
N GLY A 147 7.66 -4.89 -0.28
CA GLY A 147 6.27 -4.81 -0.69
C GLY A 147 5.42 -5.79 0.12
N VAL A 148 4.13 -5.83 -0.14
CA VAL A 148 3.20 -6.80 0.47
C VAL A 148 2.17 -7.29 -0.53
N THR A 149 1.99 -8.61 -0.58
CA THR A 149 0.83 -9.25 -1.21
C THR A 149 -0.18 -9.61 -0.12
N ILE A 150 -1.44 -9.24 -0.32
CA ILE A 150 -2.54 -9.44 0.61
C ILE A 150 -3.58 -10.32 -0.07
N GLU A 151 -3.88 -11.47 0.54
CA GLU A 151 -4.87 -12.43 0.05
C GLU A 151 -6.03 -12.54 1.05
N GLY A 152 -7.24 -12.19 0.61
CA GLY A 152 -8.44 -12.24 1.45
C GLY A 152 -9.71 -12.05 0.62
N ASP A 153 -10.83 -12.60 1.07
CA ASP A 153 -12.14 -12.50 0.41
C ASP A 153 -12.12 -12.94 -1.07
N GLY A 154 -11.23 -13.85 -1.45
CA GLY A 154 -11.04 -14.30 -2.84
C GLY A 154 -10.34 -13.25 -3.72
N LYS A 155 -9.66 -12.27 -3.15
CA LYS A 155 -8.88 -11.23 -3.83
C LYS A 155 -7.40 -11.32 -3.51
N VAL A 156 -6.58 -10.90 -4.48
CA VAL A 156 -5.13 -10.77 -4.37
C VAL A 156 -4.77 -9.31 -4.67
N ILE A 157 -4.16 -8.64 -3.71
CA ILE A 157 -3.76 -7.23 -3.78
C ILE A 157 -2.26 -7.17 -3.58
N CYS A 158 -1.53 -6.56 -4.51
CA CYS A 158 -0.09 -6.36 -4.42
C CYS A 158 0.21 -4.87 -4.23
N HIS A 159 0.80 -4.51 -3.11
CA HIS A 159 1.38 -3.19 -2.87
C HIS A 159 2.90 -3.33 -2.93
N THR A 160 3.54 -2.74 -3.93
CA THR A 160 4.97 -2.95 -4.16
C THR A 160 5.88 -2.28 -3.13
N GLY A 161 5.32 -1.42 -2.25
CA GLY A 161 6.11 -0.43 -1.54
C GLY A 161 6.78 0.52 -2.53
N ASP A 162 7.75 1.28 -2.06
CA ASP A 162 8.64 2.06 -2.92
C ASP A 162 9.67 1.14 -3.57
N THR A 163 9.80 1.23 -4.89
CA THR A 163 10.72 0.36 -5.62
C THR A 163 11.06 0.88 -7.01
N MET A 164 12.30 0.70 -7.42
CA MET A 164 12.68 0.70 -8.84
C MET A 164 12.22 -0.58 -9.51
N TYR A 165 12.13 -0.57 -10.86
CA TYR A 165 11.96 -1.80 -11.61
C TYR A 165 13.15 -2.74 -11.38
N HIS A 166 12.86 -3.97 -10.96
CA HIS A 166 13.84 -5.04 -10.81
C HIS A 166 13.23 -6.40 -11.15
N LYS A 167 14.02 -7.29 -11.77
CA LYS A 167 13.54 -8.64 -12.20
C LYS A 167 13.01 -9.50 -11.05
N LYS A 168 13.51 -9.31 -9.83
CA LYS A 168 13.02 -10.04 -8.65
C LYS A 168 11.55 -9.77 -8.34
N LEU A 169 11.02 -8.59 -8.71
CA LEU A 169 9.59 -8.30 -8.55
C LEU A 169 8.71 -9.31 -9.29
N LEU A 170 9.16 -9.78 -10.48
CA LEU A 170 8.43 -10.76 -11.26
C LEU A 170 8.46 -12.17 -10.66
N MET A 171 9.37 -12.42 -9.72
CA MET A 171 9.47 -13.72 -9.04
C MET A 171 8.64 -13.75 -7.76
N ASP A 172 8.48 -12.60 -7.12
CA ASP A 172 7.83 -12.47 -5.82
C ASP A 172 6.34 -12.07 -5.94
N LEU A 173 5.99 -11.32 -6.99
CA LEU A 173 4.61 -10.83 -7.17
C LEU A 173 3.80 -11.81 -8.04
N PRO A 174 2.56 -12.14 -7.65
CA PRO A 174 1.71 -13.04 -8.43
C PRO A 174 1.24 -12.39 -9.73
N HIS A 175 1.12 -13.19 -10.79
CA HIS A 175 0.46 -12.81 -12.03
C HIS A 175 -1.06 -12.75 -11.84
N GLY A 176 -1.73 -11.83 -12.54
CA GLY A 176 -3.18 -11.74 -12.57
C GLY A 176 -3.81 -11.26 -11.25
N ALA A 177 -3.05 -10.58 -10.39
CA ALA A 177 -3.57 -10.01 -9.15
C ALA A 177 -4.83 -9.14 -9.42
N ASP A 178 -5.76 -9.09 -8.45
CA ASP A 178 -6.96 -8.25 -8.58
C ASP A 178 -6.61 -6.75 -8.56
N ALA A 179 -5.57 -6.37 -7.81
CA ALA A 179 -5.04 -5.01 -7.77
C ALA A 179 -3.51 -5.02 -7.64
N LEU A 180 -2.84 -4.18 -8.43
CA LEU A 180 -1.41 -3.86 -8.32
C LEU A 180 -1.26 -2.37 -8.03
N LEU A 181 -0.66 -2.04 -6.88
CA LEU A 181 -0.40 -0.70 -6.40
C LEU A 181 1.10 -0.44 -6.49
N LEU A 182 1.53 0.58 -7.26
CA LEU A 182 2.93 0.79 -7.58
C LEU A 182 3.28 2.27 -7.77
N PRO A 183 4.51 2.72 -7.40
CA PRO A 183 4.96 4.10 -7.59
C PRO A 183 5.21 4.39 -9.08
N ILE A 184 4.98 5.65 -9.48
CA ILE A 184 5.17 6.11 -10.86
C ILE A 184 5.99 7.39 -11.00
N ASN A 185 6.42 8.01 -9.89
CA ASN A 185 7.03 9.34 -9.88
C ASN A 185 8.48 9.39 -10.42
N GLY A 186 9.18 8.28 -10.55
CA GLY A 186 10.55 8.21 -11.09
C GLY A 186 11.61 8.91 -10.22
N GLN A 187 11.29 9.22 -8.97
CA GLN A 187 12.17 9.92 -8.03
C GLN A 187 12.36 9.08 -6.76
N GLY A 188 13.44 9.35 -6.01
CA GLY A 188 13.69 8.69 -4.74
C GLY A 188 13.88 7.16 -4.85
N TYR A 189 14.43 6.66 -5.93
CA TYR A 189 14.54 5.22 -6.24
C TYR A 189 13.17 4.54 -6.42
N ASN A 190 12.24 5.21 -7.09
CA ASN A 190 10.96 4.67 -7.53
C ASN A 190 10.92 4.47 -9.03
N MET A 191 10.02 3.61 -9.50
CA MET A 191 9.72 3.46 -10.93
C MET A 191 9.19 4.77 -11.50
N ASN A 192 9.58 5.07 -12.73
CA ASN A 192 8.91 6.06 -13.56
C ASN A 192 7.70 5.43 -14.26
N ALA A 193 6.91 6.24 -14.97
CA ALA A 193 5.72 5.82 -15.69
C ALA A 193 5.97 4.64 -16.67
N ILE A 194 7.11 4.65 -17.37
CA ILE A 194 7.47 3.61 -18.36
C ILE A 194 7.79 2.28 -17.67
N ASP A 195 8.60 2.31 -16.62
CA ASP A 195 8.97 1.11 -15.87
C ASP A 195 7.77 0.50 -15.14
N ALA A 196 6.90 1.36 -14.59
CA ALA A 196 5.65 0.94 -13.97
C ALA A 196 4.69 0.27 -14.97
N ALA A 197 4.52 0.85 -16.16
CA ALA A 197 3.74 0.24 -17.24
C ALA A 197 4.36 -1.09 -17.72
N ARG A 198 5.69 -1.17 -17.79
CA ARG A 198 6.41 -2.42 -18.12
C ARG A 198 6.13 -3.51 -17.09
N LEU A 199 6.25 -3.21 -15.79
CA LEU A 199 5.96 -4.16 -14.72
C LEU A 199 4.51 -4.62 -14.79
N THR A 200 3.57 -3.69 -14.99
CA THR A 200 2.14 -3.97 -15.13
C THR A 200 1.86 -4.97 -16.27
N ARG A 201 2.45 -4.77 -17.45
CA ARG A 201 2.28 -5.71 -18.59
C ARG A 201 2.82 -7.10 -18.29
N MET A 202 3.92 -7.19 -17.54
CA MET A 202 4.53 -8.48 -17.21
C MET A 202 3.77 -9.24 -16.13
N LEU A 203 3.06 -8.56 -15.22
CA LEU A 203 2.29 -9.18 -14.15
C LEU A 203 0.80 -9.34 -14.50
N GLU A 204 0.31 -8.68 -15.54
CA GLU A 204 -1.07 -8.78 -16.04
C GLU A 204 -2.15 -8.63 -14.94
N PRO A 205 -2.10 -7.61 -14.07
CA PRO A 205 -3.10 -7.43 -13.04
C PRO A 205 -4.47 -7.08 -13.64
N LYS A 206 -5.57 -7.38 -12.95
CA LYS A 206 -6.92 -6.95 -13.35
C LYS A 206 -7.12 -5.45 -13.23
N ASN A 207 -6.46 -4.83 -12.24
CA ASN A 207 -6.47 -3.38 -12.02
C ASN A 207 -5.08 -2.92 -11.56
N VAL A 208 -4.66 -1.72 -12.01
CA VAL A 208 -3.43 -1.08 -11.55
C VAL A 208 -3.74 0.31 -10.99
N TYR A 209 -3.15 0.60 -9.84
CA TYR A 209 -3.34 1.83 -9.08
C TYR A 209 -1.97 2.54 -8.95
N PRO A 210 -1.75 3.67 -9.65
CA PRO A 210 -0.51 4.42 -9.51
C PRO A 210 -0.43 5.13 -8.15
N MET A 211 0.75 5.14 -7.55
CA MET A 211 1.09 5.78 -6.29
C MET A 211 2.18 6.84 -6.46
N HIS A 212 2.44 7.65 -5.44
CA HIS A 212 3.54 8.63 -5.39
C HIS A 212 3.49 9.74 -6.44
N TRP A 213 2.32 10.10 -6.94
CA TRP A 213 2.23 11.11 -7.99
C TRP A 213 1.61 12.46 -7.56
N ASP A 214 0.86 12.50 -6.47
CA ASP A 214 -0.06 13.59 -6.13
C ASP A 214 0.21 14.34 -4.83
N MET A 215 0.99 13.74 -3.90
CA MET A 215 1.12 14.25 -2.53
C MET A 215 2.01 15.48 -2.42
N PHE A 216 3.16 15.47 -3.09
CA PHE A 216 4.16 16.53 -3.03
C PHE A 216 4.38 17.13 -4.40
N LYS A 217 4.31 18.47 -4.50
CA LYS A 217 4.42 19.15 -5.80
C LYS A 217 5.74 18.85 -6.52
N GLU A 218 6.84 18.81 -5.79
CA GLU A 218 8.18 18.64 -6.37
C GLU A 218 8.60 17.16 -6.49
N TYR A 219 7.96 16.27 -5.74
CA TYR A 219 8.27 14.83 -5.72
C TYR A 219 7.15 13.95 -6.30
N GLY A 220 6.10 14.58 -6.82
CA GLY A 220 5.07 13.93 -7.61
C GLY A 220 5.42 13.89 -9.10
N CYS A 221 4.46 13.48 -9.90
CA CYS A 221 4.53 13.51 -11.37
C CYS A 221 3.14 13.71 -11.98
N ASP A 222 3.09 13.94 -13.29
CA ASP A 222 1.82 13.94 -13.99
C ASP A 222 1.36 12.49 -14.27
N VAL A 223 0.26 12.10 -13.65
CA VAL A 223 -0.33 10.75 -13.87
C VAL A 223 -0.70 10.47 -15.32
N SER A 224 -0.88 11.52 -16.15
CA SER A 224 -1.14 11.37 -17.58
C SER A 224 0.02 10.71 -18.34
N GLU A 225 1.27 10.85 -17.86
CA GLU A 225 2.43 10.15 -18.41
C GLU A 225 2.32 8.63 -18.21
N PHE A 226 1.83 8.18 -17.06
CA PHE A 226 1.58 6.77 -16.81
C PHE A 226 0.45 6.23 -17.71
N ILE A 227 -0.64 6.98 -17.86
CA ILE A 227 -1.75 6.60 -18.74
C ILE A 227 -1.26 6.53 -20.20
N ALA A 228 -0.42 7.48 -20.62
CA ALA A 228 0.13 7.54 -21.98
C ALA A 228 1.14 6.40 -22.27
N ALA A 229 1.74 5.81 -21.25
CA ALA A 229 2.65 4.67 -21.39
C ALA A 229 1.91 3.37 -21.78
N PHE A 230 0.58 3.35 -21.79
CA PHE A 230 -0.26 2.21 -22.20
C PHE A 230 -0.95 2.48 -23.52
N ASP A 231 -1.08 1.43 -24.33
CA ASP A 231 -1.93 1.47 -25.51
C ASP A 231 -3.40 1.65 -25.12
N GLU A 232 -4.21 2.21 -26.00
CA GLU A 232 -5.63 2.50 -25.73
C GLU A 232 -6.41 1.29 -25.20
N LYS A 233 -6.13 0.11 -25.72
CA LYS A 233 -6.75 -1.16 -25.30
C LYS A 233 -6.37 -1.60 -23.90
N GLU A 234 -5.17 -1.22 -23.44
CA GLU A 234 -4.62 -1.59 -22.12
C GLU A 234 -5.13 -0.67 -21.00
N ARG A 235 -5.54 0.57 -21.33
CA ARG A 235 -5.93 1.59 -20.35
C ARG A 235 -7.13 1.21 -19.49
N GLY A 236 -7.92 0.25 -19.92
CA GLY A 236 -9.11 -0.21 -19.19
C GLY A 236 -8.84 -0.78 -17.80
N ILE A 237 -7.59 -1.14 -17.50
CA ILE A 237 -7.19 -1.65 -16.18
C ILE A 237 -6.69 -0.56 -15.22
N ILE A 238 -6.42 0.66 -15.70
CA ILE A 238 -5.89 1.75 -14.87
C ILE A 238 -7.01 2.32 -14.00
N ARG A 239 -6.72 2.48 -12.71
CA ARG A 239 -7.63 3.07 -11.73
C ARG A 239 -6.98 4.27 -11.07
N ILE A 240 -7.65 5.41 -11.15
CA ILE A 240 -7.27 6.65 -10.47
C ILE A 240 -8.41 6.97 -9.48
N PRO A 241 -8.33 6.44 -8.25
CA PRO A 241 -9.40 6.63 -7.27
C PRO A 241 -9.39 8.04 -6.70
N ASP A 242 -10.57 8.53 -6.31
CA ASP A 242 -10.67 9.72 -5.46
C ASP A 242 -10.08 9.41 -4.07
N HIS A 243 -9.40 10.39 -3.48
CA HIS A 243 -8.91 10.27 -2.11
C HIS A 243 -10.05 10.02 -1.12
N TYR A 244 -9.80 9.16 -0.14
CA TYR A 244 -10.72 8.87 0.97
C TYR A 244 -12.08 8.30 0.55
N ARG A 245 -12.21 7.87 -0.70
CA ARG A 245 -13.41 7.19 -1.19
C ARG A 245 -13.19 5.68 -1.21
N GLU A 246 -14.17 4.94 -0.69
CA GLU A 246 -14.15 3.47 -0.65
C GLU A 246 -14.68 2.90 -1.97
N TYR A 247 -13.97 1.93 -2.54
CA TYR A 247 -14.36 1.18 -3.73
C TYR A 247 -14.36 -0.32 -3.42
N MET A 248 -15.20 -1.06 -4.13
CA MET A 248 -15.19 -2.54 -4.10
C MET A 248 -14.14 -3.06 -5.08
N LEU A 249 -13.38 -4.10 -4.68
CA LEU A 249 -12.43 -4.82 -5.52
C LEU A 249 -13.08 -6.01 -6.24
#